data_5d235d0ac84f1c0e8e5976b85d961875
#
_entry.id   5d235d0ac84f1c0e8e5976b85d961875
#
_cell.length_a   1.000
_cell.length_b   1.000
_cell.length_c   1.000
_cell.angle_alpha   90.00
_cell.angle_beta   90.00
_cell.angle_gamma   90.00
#
_symmetry.space_group_name_H-M   'P 1'
#
loop_
_entity.id
_entity.type
_entity.pdbx_description
1 polymer ?
#
loop_
_entity_poly.entity_id
_entity_poly.type
_entity_poly.pdbx_seq_one_letter_code
_entity_poly.pdbx_strand_id
1 'polypeptide(L)'
;MPNLTLQYTANLTDQFVPTELLSRLHGAFAATGQFAMNDVKGRVIRLDQFQVGLNEAPDKSFVHVIVATMTTRSEALKKELGQALLEELKKTFRDKFDAEACQLRVEIVPIDPAFYFAG
;
A
#
# COMPACT_ATOMS: atom_id res chain seq x y z
N MET A 1 -14.89 -4.06 -3.44
CA MET A 1 -14.26 -2.97 -2.69
C MET A 1 -13.82 -3.46 -1.35
N PRO A 2 -12.57 -3.28 -1.03
CA PRO A 2 -11.70 -2.16 -1.41
C PRO A 2 -10.78 -2.40 -2.61
N ASN A 3 -10.09 -1.32 -3.04
CA ASN A 3 -9.01 -1.36 -4.01
C ASN A 3 -7.70 -0.99 -3.33
N LEU A 4 -6.65 -1.75 -3.61
CA LEU A 4 -5.31 -1.47 -3.11
C LEU A 4 -4.36 -1.22 -4.27
N THR A 5 -3.61 -0.14 -4.19
CA THR A 5 -2.54 0.17 -5.13
C THR A 5 -1.21 0.18 -4.39
N LEU A 6 -0.28 -0.66 -4.82
CA LEU A 6 1.10 -0.69 -4.32
C LEU A 6 1.98 0.00 -5.34
N GLN A 7 2.50 1.18 -4.98
CA GLN A 7 3.44 1.93 -5.81
C GLN A 7 4.83 1.84 -5.20
N TYR A 8 5.85 1.63 -6.03
CA TYR A 8 7.23 1.64 -5.56
C TYR A 8 8.14 2.25 -6.62
N THR A 9 9.21 2.89 -6.16
CA THR A 9 10.21 3.48 -7.06
C THR A 9 11.06 2.39 -7.70
N ALA A 10 11.39 2.56 -8.98
CA ALA A 10 12.07 1.53 -9.80
C ALA A 10 13.42 1.09 -9.23
N ASN A 11 14.08 1.95 -8.44
CA ASN A 11 15.35 1.60 -7.79
C ASN A 11 15.22 0.51 -6.70
N LEU A 12 14.00 0.09 -6.37
CA LEU A 12 13.73 -1.02 -5.45
C LEU A 12 13.49 -2.35 -6.17
N THR A 13 13.54 -2.38 -7.50
CA THR A 13 13.12 -3.55 -8.30
C THR A 13 13.77 -4.86 -7.87
N ASP A 14 15.07 -4.85 -7.55
CA ASP A 14 15.79 -6.06 -7.18
C ASP A 14 15.81 -6.33 -5.67
N GLN A 15 15.07 -5.56 -4.88
CA GLN A 15 15.09 -5.64 -3.42
C GLN A 15 13.96 -6.47 -2.83
N PHE A 16 12.94 -6.79 -3.60
CA PHE A 16 11.78 -7.55 -3.15
C PHE A 16 11.02 -8.13 -4.34
N VAL A 17 10.06 -9.02 -4.06
CA VAL A 17 9.16 -9.56 -5.07
C VAL A 17 7.79 -8.89 -4.93
N PRO A 18 7.41 -7.98 -5.84
CA PRO A 18 6.19 -7.19 -5.68
C PRO A 18 4.91 -8.01 -5.52
N THR A 19 4.77 -9.11 -6.26
CA THR A 19 3.58 -9.97 -6.17
C THR A 19 3.49 -10.69 -4.82
N GLU A 20 4.61 -11.05 -4.22
CA GLU A 20 4.63 -11.65 -2.89
C GLU A 20 4.25 -10.62 -1.82
N LEU A 21 4.75 -9.41 -1.92
CA LEU A 21 4.35 -8.33 -1.01
C LEU A 21 2.85 -8.04 -1.17
N LEU A 22 2.35 -7.97 -2.40
CA LEU A 22 0.93 -7.74 -2.66
C LEU A 22 0.07 -8.82 -1.98
N SER A 23 0.48 -10.09 -2.06
CA SER A 23 -0.23 -11.19 -1.37
C SER A 23 -0.25 -11.00 0.13
N ARG A 24 0.87 -10.57 0.73
CA ARG A 24 0.90 -10.31 2.18
C ARG A 24 0.03 -9.11 2.57
N LEU A 25 -0.03 -8.07 1.72
CA LEU A 25 -0.93 -6.95 1.95
C LEU A 25 -2.40 -7.38 1.89
N HIS A 26 -2.76 -8.24 0.94
CA HIS A 26 -4.09 -8.83 0.88
C HIS A 26 -4.38 -9.67 2.13
N GLY A 27 -3.38 -10.37 2.64
CA GLY A 27 -3.49 -11.12 3.89
C GLY A 27 -3.88 -10.25 5.09
N ALA A 28 -3.46 -9.00 5.11
CA ALA A 28 -3.85 -8.06 6.16
C ALA A 28 -5.36 -7.76 6.13
N PHE A 29 -5.96 -7.67 4.94
CA PHE A 29 -7.42 -7.55 4.82
C PHE A 29 -8.12 -8.81 5.33
N ALA A 30 -7.64 -9.98 4.93
CA ALA A 30 -8.22 -11.25 5.38
C ALA A 30 -8.17 -11.41 6.90
N ALA A 31 -7.09 -10.96 7.52
CA ALA A 31 -6.90 -11.07 8.97
C ALA A 31 -7.92 -10.25 9.78
N THR A 32 -8.49 -9.19 9.20
CA THR A 32 -9.54 -8.42 9.88
C THR A 32 -10.87 -9.18 9.97
N GLY A 33 -11.09 -10.15 9.08
CA GLY A 33 -12.36 -10.88 9.00
C GLY A 33 -13.54 -10.04 8.51
N GLN A 34 -13.31 -8.82 8.04
CA GLN A 34 -14.36 -7.86 7.71
C GLN A 34 -14.56 -7.67 6.19
N PHE A 35 -13.78 -8.36 5.36
CA PHE A 35 -13.83 -8.20 3.91
C PHE A 35 -14.11 -9.52 3.21
N ALA A 36 -14.99 -9.48 2.19
CA ALA A 36 -15.11 -10.58 1.23
C ALA A 36 -13.89 -10.52 0.31
N MET A 37 -13.00 -11.50 0.41
CA MET A 37 -11.69 -11.41 -0.25
C MET A 37 -11.76 -11.35 -1.77
N ASN A 38 -12.81 -11.90 -2.40
CA ASN A 38 -12.99 -11.76 -3.85
C ASN A 38 -13.26 -10.32 -4.29
N ASP A 39 -13.65 -9.46 -3.36
CA ASP A 39 -13.89 -8.04 -3.64
C ASP A 39 -12.64 -7.18 -3.45
N VAL A 40 -11.61 -7.70 -2.81
CA VAL A 40 -10.36 -6.99 -2.58
C VAL A 40 -9.49 -7.11 -3.82
N LYS A 41 -9.32 -6.02 -4.53
CA LYS A 41 -8.53 -5.99 -5.75
C LYS A 41 -7.26 -5.18 -5.54
N GLY A 42 -6.13 -5.77 -5.89
CA GLY A 42 -4.83 -5.14 -5.73
C GLY A 42 -4.10 -5.04 -7.06
N ARG A 43 -3.21 -4.05 -7.12
CA ARG A 43 -2.36 -3.82 -8.28
C ARG A 43 -1.01 -3.29 -7.85
N VAL A 44 -0.01 -3.53 -8.68
CA VAL A 44 1.36 -3.07 -8.46
C VAL A 44 1.71 -2.08 -9.58
N ILE A 45 2.25 -0.94 -9.20
CA ILE A 45 2.73 0.07 -10.14
C ILE A 45 4.19 0.37 -9.81
N ARG A 46 5.09 0.06 -10.73
CA ARG A 46 6.48 0.48 -10.64
C ARG A 46 6.61 1.89 -11.21
N LEU A 47 7.20 2.78 -10.44
CA LEU A 47 7.41 4.16 -10.85
C LEU A 47 8.80 4.29 -11.46
N ASP A 48 8.86 4.42 -12.78
CA ASP A 48 10.12 4.59 -13.51
C ASP A 48 10.62 6.04 -13.44
N GLN A 49 9.70 6.99 -13.30
CA GLN A 49 10.01 8.41 -13.15
C GLN A 49 9.47 8.89 -11.82
N PHE A 50 10.39 9.35 -10.96
CA PHE A 50 10.03 9.79 -9.63
C PHE A 50 11.07 10.79 -9.12
N GLN A 51 10.71 11.54 -8.09
CA GLN A 51 11.61 12.46 -7.43
C GLN A 51 11.27 12.53 -5.95
N VAL A 52 12.30 12.56 -5.10
CA VAL A 52 12.17 12.76 -3.67
C VAL A 52 12.78 14.13 -3.33
N GLY A 53 11.94 15.04 -2.78
CA GLY A 53 12.35 16.39 -2.47
C GLY A 53 12.92 17.11 -3.69
N LEU A 54 14.10 17.72 -3.54
CA LEU A 54 14.80 18.42 -4.61
C LEU A 54 15.80 17.54 -5.37
N ASN A 55 15.68 16.22 -5.18
CA ASN A 55 16.55 15.23 -5.83
C ASN A 55 18.02 15.36 -5.45
N GLU A 56 18.29 15.75 -4.21
CA GLU A 56 19.65 15.90 -3.69
C GLU A 56 20.31 14.56 -3.36
N ALA A 57 19.51 13.52 -3.14
CA ALA A 57 19.97 12.16 -2.87
C ALA A 57 19.30 11.21 -3.86
N PRO A 58 19.92 10.92 -5.01
CA PRO A 58 19.27 10.18 -6.11
C PRO A 58 19.00 8.70 -5.81
N ASP A 59 19.60 8.15 -4.75
CA ASP A 59 19.37 6.77 -4.31
C ASP A 59 18.19 6.62 -3.36
N LYS A 60 17.52 7.70 -3.00
CA LYS A 60 16.32 7.62 -2.17
C LYS A 60 15.18 6.92 -2.90
N SER A 61 14.36 6.24 -2.13
CA SER A 61 13.25 5.45 -2.64
C SER A 61 12.00 5.66 -1.79
N PHE A 62 10.86 5.24 -2.31
CA PHE A 62 9.65 5.20 -1.52
C PHE A 62 8.70 4.09 -1.99
N VAL A 63 7.87 3.67 -1.06
CA VAL A 63 6.77 2.74 -1.31
C VAL A 63 5.52 3.38 -0.76
N HIS A 64 4.49 3.45 -1.57
CA HIS A 64 3.24 4.08 -1.21
C HIS A 64 2.08 3.13 -1.49
N VAL A 65 1.37 2.75 -0.44
CA VAL A 65 0.18 1.91 -0.53
C VAL A 65 -1.04 2.80 -0.37
N ILE A 66 -1.94 2.75 -1.34
CA ILE A 66 -3.19 3.50 -1.31
C ILE A 66 -4.33 2.48 -1.26
N VAL A 67 -5.19 2.60 -0.25
CA VAL A 67 -6.39 1.78 -0.11
C VAL A 67 -7.61 2.67 -0.27
N ALA A 68 -8.38 2.42 -1.31
CA ALA A 68 -9.68 3.08 -1.48
C ALA A 68 -10.77 2.16 -0.92
N THR A 69 -11.52 2.63 0.07
CA THR A 69 -12.58 1.85 0.71
C THR A 69 -13.81 2.70 0.99
N MET A 70 -14.96 2.05 1.17
CA MET A 70 -16.23 2.74 1.37
C MET A 70 -16.22 3.56 2.67
N THR A 71 -16.83 4.74 2.61
CA THR A 71 -16.98 5.63 3.77
C THR A 71 -17.77 5.00 4.91
N THR A 72 -18.54 3.95 4.62
CA THR A 72 -19.36 3.23 5.62
C THR A 72 -18.54 2.34 6.54
N ARG A 73 -17.28 2.05 6.20
CA ARG A 73 -16.40 1.28 7.08
C ARG A 73 -16.03 2.10 8.32
N SER A 74 -15.92 1.44 9.47
CA SER A 74 -15.62 2.12 10.72
C SER A 74 -14.22 2.72 10.72
N GLU A 75 -14.03 3.77 11.48
CA GLU A 75 -12.74 4.40 11.68
C GLU A 75 -11.74 3.45 12.35
N ALA A 76 -12.21 2.66 13.32
CA ALA A 76 -11.37 1.66 13.99
C ALA A 76 -10.84 0.61 13.03
N LEU A 77 -11.67 0.11 12.11
CA LEU A 77 -11.25 -0.86 11.10
C LEU A 77 -10.21 -0.26 10.16
N LYS A 78 -10.42 0.97 9.71
CA LYS A 78 -9.48 1.65 8.81
C LYS A 78 -8.12 1.85 9.47
N LYS A 79 -8.09 2.24 10.75
CA LYS A 79 -6.85 2.39 11.51
C LYS A 79 -6.12 1.07 11.70
N GLU A 80 -6.84 0.02 12.07
CA GLU A 80 -6.29 -1.33 12.20
C GLU A 80 -5.65 -1.80 10.90
N LEU A 81 -6.38 -1.65 9.80
CA LEU A 81 -5.92 -2.04 8.48
C LEU A 81 -4.68 -1.25 8.07
N GLY A 82 -4.71 0.06 8.22
CA GLY A 82 -3.58 0.93 7.87
C GLY A 82 -2.31 0.57 8.61
N GLN A 83 -2.43 0.28 9.90
CA GLN A 83 -1.29 -0.14 10.74
C GLN A 83 -0.75 -1.50 10.31
N ALA A 84 -1.65 -2.45 10.02
CA ALA A 84 -1.24 -3.79 9.58
C ALA A 84 -0.53 -3.75 8.24
N LEU A 85 -1.00 -2.93 7.31
CA LEU A 85 -0.36 -2.75 6.01
C LEU A 85 1.03 -2.11 6.16
N LEU A 86 1.15 -1.10 7.01
CA LEU A 86 2.44 -0.45 7.26
C LEU A 86 3.44 -1.44 7.87
N GLU A 87 2.99 -2.31 8.78
CA GLU A 87 3.87 -3.33 9.36
C GLU A 87 4.40 -4.30 8.31
N GLU A 88 3.58 -4.67 7.31
CA GLU A 88 4.05 -5.52 6.21
C GLU A 88 5.12 -4.82 5.37
N LEU A 89 4.98 -3.52 5.13
CA LEU A 89 6.00 -2.74 4.44
C LEU A 89 7.30 -2.69 5.24
N LYS A 90 7.20 -2.46 6.55
CA LYS A 90 8.38 -2.43 7.43
C LYS A 90 9.11 -3.77 7.44
N LYS A 91 8.41 -4.88 7.50
CA LYS A 91 8.99 -6.21 7.45
C LYS A 91 9.79 -6.44 6.17
N THR A 92 9.33 -5.86 5.06
CA THR A 92 9.96 -6.04 3.76
C THR A 92 11.21 -5.17 3.59
N PHE A 93 11.21 -3.95 4.10
CA PHE A 93 12.21 -2.94 3.72
C PHE A 93 13.13 -2.46 4.85
N ARG A 94 12.72 -2.52 6.13
CA ARG A 94 13.48 -1.89 7.22
C ARG A 94 14.78 -2.60 7.60
N ASP A 95 14.97 -3.85 7.22
CA ASP A 95 16.26 -4.54 7.40
C ASP A 95 17.31 -4.10 6.36
N LYS A 96 16.87 -3.50 5.25
CA LYS A 96 17.75 -3.06 4.15
C LYS A 96 17.90 -1.54 4.10
N PHE A 97 16.87 -0.81 4.50
CA PHE A 97 16.80 0.65 4.36
C PHE A 97 16.25 1.27 5.63
N ASP A 98 16.84 2.38 6.07
CA ASP A 98 16.26 3.19 7.13
C ASP A 98 15.11 4.05 6.61
N ALA A 99 14.47 4.81 7.51
CA ALA A 99 13.28 5.59 7.18
C ALA A 99 13.56 6.76 6.22
N GLU A 100 14.80 7.25 6.17
CA GLU A 100 15.16 8.30 5.23
C GLU A 100 15.50 7.76 3.84
N ALA A 101 16.18 6.60 3.79
CA ALA A 101 16.57 5.98 2.53
C ALA A 101 15.37 5.43 1.77
N CYS A 102 14.40 4.85 2.48
CA CYS A 102 13.18 4.31 1.87
C CYS A 102 11.98 4.74 2.70
N GLN A 103 11.21 5.66 2.17
CA GLN A 103 10.02 6.16 2.84
C GLN A 103 8.84 5.23 2.58
N LEU A 104 8.18 4.81 3.64
CA LEU A 104 7.02 3.91 3.57
C LEU A 104 5.77 4.70 3.97
N ARG A 105 4.73 4.63 3.14
CA ARG A 105 3.47 5.34 3.39
C ARG A 105 2.30 4.43 3.10
N VAL A 106 1.28 4.52 3.93
CA VAL A 106 -0.03 3.90 3.71
C VAL A 106 -1.07 4.97 3.92
N GLU A 107 -1.94 5.15 2.93
CA GLU A 107 -3.08 6.05 3.09
C GLU A 107 -4.36 5.32 2.73
N ILE A 108 -5.43 5.66 3.42
CA ILE A 108 -6.75 5.10 3.18
C ILE A 108 -7.63 6.26 2.71
N VAL A 109 -8.15 6.13 1.49
CA VAL A 109 -8.96 7.16 0.86
C VAL A 109 -10.42 6.72 0.81
N PRO A 110 -11.36 7.64 1.02
CA PRO A 110 -12.78 7.29 1.06
C PRO A 110 -13.36 7.11 -0.33
N ILE A 111 -14.31 6.17 -0.46
CA ILE A 111 -15.18 6.04 -1.62
C ILE A 111 -16.60 6.29 -1.14
N ASP A 112 -17.27 7.26 -1.75
CA ASP A 112 -18.68 7.48 -1.50
C ASP A 112 -19.47 6.40 -2.26
N PRO A 113 -20.26 5.55 -1.56
CA PRO A 113 -21.03 4.51 -2.23
C PRO A 113 -21.98 5.02 -3.31
N ALA A 114 -22.44 6.27 -3.18
CA ALA A 114 -23.34 6.88 -4.16
C ALA A 114 -22.69 7.04 -5.54
N PHE A 115 -21.35 7.05 -5.60
CA PHE A 115 -20.60 7.27 -6.82
C PHE A 115 -19.71 6.08 -7.21
N TYR A 116 -20.02 4.91 -6.67
CA TYR A 116 -19.32 3.68 -7.01
C TYR A 116 -20.28 2.75 -7.75
N PHE A 117 -19.97 2.46 -9.01
CA PHE A 117 -20.85 1.69 -9.88
C PHE A 117 -20.17 0.35 -10.24
N ALA A 118 -20.88 -0.75 -10.07
CA ALA A 118 -20.40 -2.09 -10.37
C ALA A 118 -21.32 -2.78 -11.37
N GLY A 119 -20.73 -3.56 -12.27
CA GLY A 119 -21.50 -4.29 -13.27
C GLY A 119 -20.87 -5.62 -13.65
#